data_4c3047a3f0d4b83d28ce8dec945b04b5
#
_entry.id   4c3047a3f0d4b83d28ce8dec945b04b5
#
_cell.length_a   1.000
_cell.length_b   1.000
_cell.length_c   1.000
_cell.angle_alpha   90.00
_cell.angle_beta   90.00
_cell.angle_gamma   90.00
#
_symmetry.space_group_name_H-M   'P 1'
#
loop_
_entity.id
_entity.type
_entity.pdbx_description
1 polymer ?
#
loop_
_entity_poly.entity_id
_entity_poly.type
_entity_poly.pdbx_seq_one_letter_code
_entity_poly.pdbx_strand_id
1 'polypeptide(L)'
;MNTLLRLEELAQLLFVILLLVMKSVAWWMYLLLLLGPDIGMLGYLVNTRVGAFTYNLTHHKGLAIILMLLGLIAEVGDMLTNVQSGFFIAGLIMYGHSSMDRMLGYGLKFGDHFQHTHLGWIGKLKGQEREQ
;
A
#
# COMPACT_ATOMS: atom_id res chain seq x y z
N MET A 1 11.98 12.68 -1.88
CA MET A 1 11.14 12.71 -0.65
C MET A 1 12.03 13.08 0.52
N ASN A 2 11.60 14.02 1.36
CA ASN A 2 12.39 14.52 2.49
C ASN A 2 12.45 13.45 3.62
N THR A 3 13.49 13.48 4.43
CA THR A 3 13.72 12.50 5.51
C THR A 3 12.55 12.46 6.51
N LEU A 4 11.94 13.61 6.79
CA LEU A 4 10.80 13.71 7.70
C LEU A 4 9.60 12.89 7.22
N LEU A 5 9.28 12.96 5.92
CA LEU A 5 8.20 12.18 5.32
C LEU A 5 8.49 10.67 5.34
N ARG A 6 9.76 10.27 5.18
CA ARG A 6 10.15 8.85 5.31
C ARG A 6 9.98 8.33 6.74
N LEU A 7 10.31 9.16 7.73
CA LEU A 7 10.11 8.80 9.14
C LEU A 7 8.62 8.68 9.49
N GLU A 8 7.77 9.55 8.92
CA GLU A 8 6.32 9.45 9.05
C GLU A 8 5.79 8.12 8.46
N GLU A 9 6.24 7.75 7.26
CA GLU A 9 5.85 6.48 6.64
C GLU A 9 6.38 5.27 7.42
N LEU A 10 7.59 5.35 7.98
CA LEU A 10 8.13 4.31 8.86
C LEU A 10 7.27 4.16 10.12
N ALA A 11 6.89 5.25 10.76
CA ALA A 11 6.03 5.22 11.95
C ALA A 11 4.67 4.57 11.64
N GLN A 12 4.08 4.87 10.48
CA GLN A 12 2.83 4.25 10.03
C GLN A 12 2.99 2.74 9.79
N LEU A 13 4.10 2.32 9.17
CA LEU A 13 4.41 0.90 8.97
C LEU A 13 4.55 0.16 10.30
N LEU A 14 5.31 0.74 11.25
CA LEU A 14 5.50 0.15 12.59
C LEU A 14 4.17 0.05 13.34
N PHE A 15 3.30 1.05 13.21
CA PHE A 15 1.96 1.02 13.79
C PHE A 15 1.10 -0.12 13.21
N VAL A 16 1.13 -0.32 11.90
CA VAL A 16 0.45 -1.45 11.24
C VAL A 16 0.98 -2.79 11.74
N ILE A 17 2.30 -2.94 11.81
CA ILE A 17 2.91 -4.18 12.33
C ILE A 17 2.46 -4.45 13.77
N LEU A 18 2.43 -3.42 14.62
CA LEU A 18 1.91 -3.54 15.99
C LEU A 18 0.45 -4.04 16.01
N LEU A 19 -0.41 -3.48 15.16
CA LEU A 19 -1.81 -3.92 15.07
C LEU A 19 -1.94 -5.37 14.60
N LEU A 20 -1.13 -5.80 13.63
CA LEU A 20 -1.11 -7.19 13.17
C LEU A 20 -0.65 -8.15 14.28
N VAL A 21 0.37 -7.75 15.05
CA VAL A 21 0.82 -8.52 16.23
C VAL A 21 -0.29 -8.61 17.28
N MET A 22 -0.96 -7.51 17.60
CA MET A 22 -2.08 -7.48 18.56
C MET A 22 -3.27 -8.35 18.10
N LYS A 23 -3.51 -8.46 16.80
CA LYS A 23 -4.51 -9.36 16.21
C LYS A 23 -4.02 -10.83 16.13
N SER A 24 -2.79 -11.12 16.54
CA SER A 24 -2.20 -12.47 16.52
C SER A 24 -2.30 -13.15 15.16
N VAL A 25 -2.07 -12.41 14.08
CA VAL A 25 -2.19 -12.95 12.72
C VAL A 25 -1.12 -14.00 12.45
N ALA A 26 -1.40 -14.95 11.54
CA ALA A 26 -0.46 -15.98 11.14
C ALA A 26 0.78 -15.37 10.47
N TRP A 27 1.95 -16.00 10.64
CA TRP A 27 3.22 -15.49 10.13
C TRP A 27 3.23 -15.18 8.62
N TRP A 28 2.51 -15.92 7.81
CA TRP A 28 2.42 -15.70 6.35
C TRP A 28 1.70 -14.39 5.98
N MET A 29 0.90 -13.79 6.89
CA MET A 29 0.30 -12.47 6.68
C MET A 29 1.38 -11.36 6.56
N TYR A 30 2.52 -11.54 7.23
CA TYR A 30 3.65 -10.62 7.09
C TYR A 30 4.33 -10.75 5.72
N LEU A 31 4.31 -11.94 5.10
CA LEU A 31 4.72 -12.10 3.70
C LEU A 31 3.76 -11.41 2.75
N LEU A 32 2.45 -11.47 3.03
CA LEU A 32 1.47 -10.70 2.26
C LEU A 32 1.66 -9.19 2.45
N LEU A 33 2.04 -8.73 3.64
CA LEU A 33 2.36 -7.32 3.84
C LEU A 33 3.56 -6.89 2.99
N LEU A 34 4.54 -7.75 2.79
CA LEU A 34 5.72 -7.44 1.99
C LEU A 34 5.47 -7.50 0.48
N LEU A 35 4.64 -8.40 0.00
CA LEU A 35 4.54 -8.75 -1.43
C LEU A 35 3.10 -8.75 -1.98
N GLY A 36 2.08 -8.86 -1.11
CA GLY A 36 0.71 -9.08 -1.55
C GLY A 36 0.15 -7.99 -2.46
N PRO A 37 0.21 -6.70 -2.08
CA PRO A 37 -0.32 -5.63 -2.91
C PRO A 37 0.37 -5.47 -4.25
N ASP A 38 1.62 -5.94 -4.41
CA ASP A 38 2.36 -5.93 -5.68
C ASP A 38 1.71 -6.79 -6.77
N ILE A 39 0.76 -7.65 -6.42
CA ILE A 39 -0.08 -8.34 -7.42
C ILE A 39 -0.75 -7.35 -8.38
N GLY A 40 -1.00 -6.11 -7.95
CA GLY A 40 -1.50 -5.04 -8.80
C GLY A 40 -0.59 -4.72 -9.99
N MET A 41 0.72 -5.06 -9.92
CA MET A 41 1.64 -4.89 -11.05
C MET A 41 1.31 -5.81 -12.25
N LEU A 42 0.55 -6.88 -12.06
CA LEU A 42 0.13 -7.75 -13.17
C LEU A 42 -0.63 -6.99 -14.28
N GLY A 43 -1.28 -5.88 -13.96
CA GLY A 43 -1.92 -5.02 -14.96
C GLY A 43 -0.96 -4.46 -16.00
N TYR A 44 0.34 -4.36 -15.70
CA TYR A 44 1.36 -3.94 -16.67
C TYR A 44 1.60 -4.96 -17.81
N LEU A 45 1.15 -6.20 -17.65
CA LEU A 45 1.15 -7.17 -18.74
C LEU A 45 0.18 -6.77 -19.87
N VAL A 46 -0.81 -5.94 -19.58
CA VAL A 46 -1.76 -5.43 -20.57
C VAL A 46 -1.23 -4.13 -21.19
N ASN A 47 -1.02 -3.10 -20.38
CA ASN A 47 -0.40 -1.81 -20.76
C ASN A 47 -0.11 -0.96 -19.53
N THR A 48 0.57 0.19 -19.73
CA THR A 48 0.97 1.08 -18.64
C THR A 48 -0.22 1.71 -17.89
N ARG A 49 -1.32 2.02 -18.58
CA ARG A 49 -2.52 2.63 -17.97
C ARG A 49 -3.23 1.62 -17.07
N VAL A 50 -3.44 0.40 -17.54
CA VAL A 50 -4.04 -0.69 -16.75
C VAL A 50 -3.13 -1.03 -15.59
N GLY A 51 -1.83 -1.14 -15.82
CA GLY A 51 -0.84 -1.40 -14.77
C GLY A 51 -0.85 -0.33 -13.68
N ALA A 52 -0.83 0.95 -14.04
CA ALA A 52 -0.91 2.05 -13.08
C ALA A 52 -2.23 2.02 -12.29
N PHE A 53 -3.36 1.76 -12.94
CA PHE A 53 -4.66 1.66 -12.28
C PHE A 53 -4.70 0.52 -11.26
N THR A 54 -4.32 -0.70 -11.64
CA THR A 54 -4.35 -1.87 -10.76
C THR A 54 -3.33 -1.77 -9.63
N TYR A 55 -2.13 -1.26 -9.90
CA TYR A 55 -1.14 -0.95 -8.89
C TYR A 55 -1.67 0.07 -7.88
N ASN A 56 -2.19 1.19 -8.36
CA ASN A 56 -2.71 2.24 -7.49
C ASN A 56 -3.89 1.76 -6.64
N LEU A 57 -4.74 0.87 -7.16
CA LEU A 57 -5.86 0.29 -6.42
C LEU A 57 -5.38 -0.44 -5.17
N THR A 58 -4.32 -1.25 -5.29
CA THR A 58 -3.76 -2.03 -4.17
C THR A 58 -2.85 -1.21 -3.25
N HIS A 59 -2.36 -0.04 -3.70
CA HIS A 59 -1.45 0.85 -2.96
C HIS A 59 -2.11 2.15 -2.47
N HIS A 60 -3.45 2.28 -2.61
CA HIS A 60 -4.15 3.48 -2.20
C HIS A 60 -4.54 3.43 -0.72
N LYS A 61 -3.86 4.23 0.12
CA LYS A 61 -4.10 4.27 1.57
C LYS A 61 -5.56 4.58 1.95
N GLY A 62 -6.25 5.43 1.17
CA GLY A 62 -7.67 5.72 1.40
C GLY A 62 -8.55 4.48 1.24
N LEU A 63 -8.29 3.64 0.21
CA LEU A 63 -9.00 2.38 0.03
C LEU A 63 -8.69 1.39 1.16
N ALA A 64 -7.44 1.32 1.60
CA ALA A 64 -7.03 0.52 2.75
C ALA A 64 -7.78 0.94 4.03
N ILE A 65 -7.94 2.24 4.27
CA ILE A 65 -8.72 2.77 5.40
C ILE A 65 -10.21 2.38 5.28
N ILE A 66 -10.79 2.48 4.09
CA ILE A 66 -12.18 2.06 3.86
C ILE A 66 -12.35 0.57 4.21
N LEU A 67 -11.44 -0.29 3.78
CA LEU A 67 -11.47 -1.72 4.14
C LEU A 67 -11.36 -1.94 5.66
N MET A 68 -10.47 -1.22 6.34
CA MET A 68 -10.37 -1.29 7.80
C MET A 68 -11.66 -0.85 8.48
N LEU A 69 -12.28 0.24 8.03
CA LEU A 69 -13.54 0.73 8.58
C LEU A 69 -14.69 -0.26 8.34
N LEU A 70 -14.78 -0.86 7.16
CA LEU A 70 -15.76 -1.90 6.87
C LEU A 70 -15.57 -3.11 7.80
N GLY A 71 -14.34 -3.53 8.05
CA GLY A 71 -14.03 -4.59 9.00
C GLY A 71 -14.47 -4.25 10.44
N LEU A 72 -14.18 -3.03 10.90
CA LEU A 72 -14.56 -2.56 12.24
C LEU A 72 -16.09 -2.42 12.40
N ILE A 73 -16.78 -1.83 11.41
CA ILE A 73 -18.24 -1.67 11.45
C ILE A 73 -18.94 -3.04 11.50
N ALA A 74 -18.43 -3.97 10.73
CA ALA A 74 -18.98 -5.32 10.71
C ALA A 74 -18.72 -6.06 12.03
N GLU A 75 -17.58 -5.83 12.70
CA GLU A 75 -17.27 -6.38 14.02
C GLU A 75 -18.24 -5.86 15.11
N VAL A 76 -18.59 -4.57 15.07
CA VAL A 76 -19.55 -3.95 16.00
C VAL A 76 -20.99 -4.45 15.77
N GLY A 77 -21.34 -4.79 14.52
CA GLY A 77 -22.68 -5.26 14.14
C GLY A 77 -22.96 -6.74 14.40
N ASP A 78 -22.00 -7.48 14.96
CA ASP A 78 -22.10 -8.94 15.23
C ASP A 78 -22.49 -9.79 13.99
N MET A 79 -22.28 -9.22 12.82
CA MET A 79 -22.86 -9.74 11.57
C MET A 79 -22.09 -10.88 10.90
N LEU A 80 -20.80 -11.09 11.15
CA LEU A 80 -20.00 -12.19 10.53
C LEU A 80 -18.57 -12.24 11.08
N THR A 81 -18.24 -13.11 12.00
CA THR A 81 -16.96 -13.10 12.76
C THR A 81 -15.67 -13.27 11.95
N ASN A 82 -15.65 -14.07 10.88
CA ASN A 82 -14.41 -14.39 10.14
C ASN A 82 -14.16 -13.46 8.94
N VAL A 83 -15.19 -13.00 8.24
CA VAL A 83 -15.07 -12.11 7.07
C VAL A 83 -14.68 -10.70 7.49
N GLN A 84 -15.12 -10.26 8.63
CA GLN A 84 -14.84 -8.96 9.24
C GLN A 84 -13.38 -8.75 9.56
N SER A 85 -12.77 -9.75 10.22
CA SER A 85 -11.33 -9.78 10.48
C SER A 85 -10.54 -9.75 9.17
N GLY A 86 -11.05 -10.38 8.11
CA GLY A 86 -10.45 -10.39 6.78
C GLY A 86 -10.35 -9.00 6.15
N PHE A 87 -11.43 -8.20 6.16
CA PHE A 87 -11.42 -6.83 5.64
C PHE A 87 -10.47 -5.92 6.42
N PHE A 88 -10.49 -6.00 7.75
CA PHE A 88 -9.61 -5.21 8.59
C PHE A 88 -8.14 -5.55 8.34
N ILE A 89 -7.81 -6.85 8.31
CA ILE A 89 -6.43 -7.32 8.06
C ILE A 89 -5.99 -6.97 6.63
N ALA A 90 -6.85 -7.14 5.63
CA ALA A 90 -6.54 -6.74 4.25
C ALA A 90 -6.23 -5.24 4.14
N GLY A 91 -7.02 -4.41 4.81
CA GLY A 91 -6.77 -2.97 4.91
C GLY A 91 -5.44 -2.66 5.59
N LEU A 92 -5.09 -3.34 6.70
CA LEU A 92 -3.80 -3.17 7.37
C LEU A 92 -2.63 -3.56 6.45
N ILE A 93 -2.74 -4.69 5.74
CA ILE A 93 -1.72 -5.17 4.81
C ILE A 93 -1.51 -4.15 3.69
N MET A 94 -2.58 -3.67 3.05
CA MET A 94 -2.50 -2.67 1.99
C MET A 94 -1.91 -1.36 2.49
N TYR A 95 -2.32 -0.90 3.68
CA TYR A 95 -1.83 0.35 4.26
C TYR A 95 -0.35 0.26 4.62
N GLY A 96 0.06 -0.81 5.29
CA GLY A 96 1.45 -1.04 5.70
C GLY A 96 2.38 -1.19 4.50
N HIS A 97 1.99 -1.97 3.49
CA HIS A 97 2.75 -2.10 2.25
C HIS A 97 2.91 -0.75 1.54
N SER A 98 1.83 0.03 1.42
CA SER A 98 1.89 1.36 0.83
C SER A 98 2.82 2.31 1.60
N SER A 99 2.88 2.19 2.93
CA SER A 99 3.81 2.98 3.74
C SER A 99 5.26 2.53 3.53
N MET A 100 5.50 1.22 3.44
CA MET A 100 6.82 0.67 3.11
C MET A 100 7.31 1.17 1.74
N ASP A 101 6.46 1.10 0.73
CA ASP A 101 6.76 1.58 -0.61
C ASP A 101 7.13 3.07 -0.61
N ARG A 102 6.32 3.90 0.04
CA ARG A 102 6.59 5.35 0.10
C ARG A 102 7.86 5.67 0.88
N MET A 103 8.16 4.94 1.95
CA MET A 103 9.42 5.06 2.68
C MET A 103 10.63 4.80 1.75
N LEU A 104 10.52 3.82 0.85
CA LEU A 104 11.54 3.48 -0.15
C LEU A 104 11.56 4.44 -1.36
N GLY A 105 10.55 5.29 -1.49
CA GLY A 105 10.42 6.25 -2.59
C GLY A 105 9.52 5.80 -3.74
N TYR A 106 8.80 4.69 -3.57
CA TYR A 106 7.80 4.21 -4.52
C TYR A 106 6.46 4.89 -4.22
N GLY A 107 5.93 5.62 -5.18
CA GLY A 107 4.64 6.30 -5.07
C GLY A 107 3.56 5.70 -5.95
N LEU A 108 2.34 6.27 -5.87
CA LEU A 108 1.27 5.95 -6.81
C LEU A 108 1.71 6.34 -8.23
N LYS A 109 1.42 5.48 -9.19
CA LYS A 109 1.95 5.55 -10.55
C LYS A 109 1.04 6.36 -11.48
N PHE A 110 1.65 7.15 -12.36
CA PHE A 110 0.94 7.73 -13.50
C PHE A 110 0.82 6.69 -14.64
N GLY A 111 -0.19 6.89 -15.50
CA GLY A 111 -0.48 5.93 -16.59
C GLY A 111 0.43 6.05 -17.82
N ASP A 112 1.36 7.00 -17.84
CA ASP A 112 2.27 7.28 -18.94
C ASP A 112 3.52 6.39 -18.92
N HIS A 113 4.13 6.19 -17.74
CA HIS A 113 5.34 5.41 -17.60
C HIS A 113 5.43 4.67 -16.25
N PHE A 114 5.99 3.45 -16.26
CA PHE A 114 6.14 2.62 -15.06
C PHE A 114 6.92 3.29 -13.92
N GLN A 115 7.95 4.06 -14.23
CA GLN A 115 8.79 4.75 -13.25
C GLN A 115 8.25 6.13 -12.84
N HIS A 116 7.19 6.63 -13.47
CA HIS A 116 6.61 7.92 -13.17
C HIS A 116 5.59 7.80 -12.04
N THR A 117 5.89 8.42 -10.89
CA THR A 117 5.06 8.38 -9.68
C THR A 117 4.79 9.78 -9.15
N HIS A 118 3.80 9.92 -8.29
CA HIS A 118 3.52 11.20 -7.63
C HIS A 118 4.65 11.69 -6.70
N LEU A 119 5.61 10.81 -6.36
CA LEU A 119 6.83 11.15 -5.61
C LEU A 119 8.03 11.48 -6.53
N GLY A 120 7.80 11.49 -7.84
CA GLY A 120 8.83 11.71 -8.86
C GLY A 120 9.22 10.45 -9.63
N TRP A 121 10.29 10.51 -10.39
CA TRP A 121 10.77 9.41 -11.21
C TRP A 121 11.65 8.45 -10.41
N ILE A 122 11.32 7.17 -10.43
CA ILE A 122 12.11 6.12 -9.79
C ILE A 122 13.45 5.97 -10.53
N GLY A 123 14.56 6.02 -9.78
CA GLY A 123 15.91 5.77 -10.32
C GLY A 123 16.55 6.94 -11.08
N LYS A 124 15.88 8.09 -11.24
CA LYS A 124 16.51 9.30 -11.81
C LYS A 124 17.29 10.06 -10.73
N LEU A 125 18.55 10.42 -11.04
CA LEU A 125 19.32 11.34 -10.25
C LEU A 125 18.73 12.75 -10.36
N LYS A 126 18.71 13.52 -9.28
CA LYS A 126 18.11 14.88 -9.16
C LYS A 126 18.55 15.90 -10.24
N GLY A 127 19.51 15.60 -11.08
CA GLY A 127 19.99 16.46 -12.17
C GLY A 127 19.29 16.28 -13.51
N GLN A 128 18.55 15.18 -13.72
CA GLN A 128 17.92 14.86 -15.01
C GLN A 128 16.48 15.40 -15.17
N GLU A 129 15.92 16.00 -14.12
CA GLU A 129 14.56 16.61 -14.17
C GLU A 129 14.52 17.96 -14.89
N ARG A 130 15.68 18.55 -15.29
CA ARG A 130 15.77 19.89 -15.90
C ARG A 130 15.82 19.91 -17.43
N GLU A 131 15.82 18.73 -18.06
CA GLU A 131 15.98 18.63 -19.53
C GLU A 131 14.75 18.09 -20.27
N GLN A 132 13.53 18.21 -19.69
CA GLN A 132 12.27 17.85 -20.37
C GLN A 132 11.27 18.98 -20.32
#